data_4eb83de00b6802e90245b1520addc918
#
_entry.id   4eb83de00b6802e90245b1520addc918
#
_cell.length_a   1.000
_cell.length_b   1.000
_cell.length_c   1.000
_cell.angle_alpha   90.00
_cell.angle_beta   90.00
_cell.angle_gamma   90.00
#
_symmetry.space_group_name_H-M   'P 1'
#
loop_
_entity.id
_entity.type
_entity.pdbx_description
1 polymer ?
#
loop_
_entity_poly.entity_id
_entity_poly.type
_entity_poly.pdbx_seq_one_letter_code
_entity_poly.pdbx_strand_id
1 'polypeptide(L)'
;TPYFDELEQAMKIRKYVKQRNVSQMPESIQRIIRDRNDEARKLESHARSLIEKAIVEGKFYVHGEILDLKYGSAKDKLDETMKSLVESVYSKLNMVNQFVDSDADILAILNGAYEEVGFTGLGANNEDALNEISQWLELQNQKMLKTSMGDVQRRYQAIPYGWKEIDIAALIARLIVQQKIQINYGGAVVGKEERRLVDFLRKKTEIDKAIVARRIAPSEELIRKSVNFLR
;
A
#
# COMPACT_ATOMS: atom_id res chain seq x y z
N THR A 1 -33.16 -12.76 15.53
CA THR A 1 -33.53 -11.72 14.54
C THR A 1 -33.84 -12.40 13.20
N PRO A 2 -34.72 -11.84 12.36
CA PRO A 2 -35.14 -12.47 11.10
C PRO A 2 -33.93 -12.93 10.24
N TYR A 3 -32.87 -12.14 10.18
CA TYR A 3 -31.62 -12.47 9.47
C TYR A 3 -31.00 -13.80 9.94
N PHE A 4 -30.82 -13.96 11.24
CA PHE A 4 -30.20 -15.18 11.78
C PHE A 4 -31.11 -16.40 11.65
N ASP A 5 -32.41 -16.21 11.84
CA ASP A 5 -33.40 -17.29 11.76
C ASP A 5 -33.46 -17.86 10.33
N GLU A 6 -33.50 -17.00 9.33
CA GLU A 6 -33.52 -17.40 7.91
C GLU A 6 -32.20 -18.02 7.47
N LEU A 7 -31.06 -17.45 7.88
CA LEU A 7 -29.74 -18.00 7.59
C LEU A 7 -29.59 -19.40 8.21
N GLU A 8 -30.02 -19.58 9.46
CA GLU A 8 -29.98 -20.87 10.14
C GLU A 8 -30.84 -21.93 9.42
N GLN A 9 -32.06 -21.56 8.99
CA GLN A 9 -32.93 -22.44 8.23
C GLN A 9 -32.29 -22.83 6.89
N ALA A 10 -31.77 -21.87 6.15
CA ALA A 10 -31.07 -22.14 4.90
C ALA A 10 -29.87 -23.10 5.09
N MET A 11 -29.07 -22.86 6.13
CA MET A 11 -27.94 -23.71 6.47
C MET A 11 -28.37 -25.15 6.84
N LYS A 12 -29.46 -25.32 7.60
CA LYS A 12 -30.03 -26.65 7.93
C LYS A 12 -30.44 -27.39 6.68
N ILE A 13 -31.13 -26.73 5.75
CA ILE A 13 -31.53 -27.33 4.47
C ILE A 13 -30.28 -27.73 3.66
N ARG A 14 -29.29 -26.82 3.50
CA ARG A 14 -28.05 -27.09 2.79
C ARG A 14 -27.28 -28.28 3.38
N LYS A 15 -27.17 -28.32 4.70
CA LYS A 15 -26.50 -29.44 5.40
C LYS A 15 -27.21 -30.76 5.13
N TYR A 16 -28.55 -30.79 5.22
CA TYR A 16 -29.32 -31.99 4.94
C TYR A 16 -29.13 -32.47 3.51
N VAL A 17 -29.22 -31.58 2.53
CA VAL A 17 -29.06 -31.92 1.11
C VAL A 17 -27.64 -32.44 0.80
N LYS A 18 -26.61 -31.79 1.34
CA LYS A 18 -25.19 -32.16 1.12
C LYS A 18 -24.86 -33.57 1.65
N GLN A 19 -25.57 -34.00 2.67
CA GLN A 19 -25.34 -35.32 3.29
C GLN A 19 -26.02 -36.48 2.53
N ARG A 20 -26.77 -36.23 1.45
CA ARG A 20 -27.59 -37.20 0.74
C ARG A 20 -27.05 -37.41 -0.68
N ASN A 21 -27.04 -38.68 -1.11
CA ASN A 21 -26.77 -39.00 -2.51
C ASN A 21 -28.04 -38.90 -3.32
N VAL A 22 -28.37 -37.70 -3.76
CA VAL A 22 -29.64 -37.33 -4.40
C VAL A 22 -29.88 -38.10 -5.69
N SER A 23 -28.83 -38.42 -6.44
CA SER A 23 -28.93 -39.12 -7.73
C SER A 23 -29.43 -40.55 -7.63
N GLN A 24 -29.33 -41.17 -6.45
CA GLN A 24 -29.77 -42.57 -6.22
C GLN A 24 -31.16 -42.64 -5.57
N MET A 25 -31.84 -41.50 -5.37
CA MET A 25 -33.15 -41.46 -4.72
C MET A 25 -34.30 -41.52 -5.74
N PRO A 26 -35.49 -41.99 -5.33
CA PRO A 26 -36.68 -41.92 -6.16
C PRO A 26 -36.96 -40.49 -6.65
N GLU A 27 -37.52 -40.36 -7.85
CA GLU A 27 -37.74 -39.07 -8.52
C GLU A 27 -38.59 -38.11 -7.66
N SER A 28 -39.60 -38.61 -6.95
CA SER A 28 -40.42 -37.85 -6.02
C SER A 28 -39.60 -37.19 -4.92
N ILE A 29 -38.59 -37.90 -4.37
CA ILE A 29 -37.70 -37.37 -3.34
C ILE A 29 -36.71 -36.39 -3.94
N GLN A 30 -36.19 -36.63 -5.13
CA GLN A 30 -35.30 -35.68 -5.84
C GLN A 30 -36.03 -34.34 -6.09
N ARG A 31 -37.32 -34.38 -6.41
CA ARG A 31 -38.14 -33.17 -6.58
C ARG A 31 -38.26 -32.40 -5.27
N ILE A 32 -38.59 -33.08 -4.17
CA ILE A 32 -38.65 -32.42 -2.84
C ILE A 32 -37.30 -31.80 -2.48
N ILE A 33 -36.19 -32.45 -2.75
CA ILE A 33 -34.86 -31.90 -2.48
C ILE A 33 -34.56 -30.67 -3.34
N ARG A 34 -34.98 -30.66 -4.62
CA ARG A 34 -34.86 -29.46 -5.47
C ARG A 34 -35.65 -28.31 -4.91
N ASP A 35 -36.92 -28.54 -4.53
CA ASP A 35 -37.80 -27.52 -3.96
C ASP A 35 -37.21 -26.94 -2.65
N ARG A 36 -36.63 -27.80 -1.79
CA ARG A 36 -35.94 -27.36 -0.57
C ARG A 36 -34.66 -26.57 -0.86
N ASN A 37 -33.90 -26.93 -1.89
CA ASN A 37 -32.74 -26.13 -2.32
C ASN A 37 -33.16 -24.74 -2.82
N ASP A 38 -34.27 -24.65 -3.53
CA ASP A 38 -34.80 -23.36 -4.00
C ASP A 38 -35.32 -22.51 -2.85
N GLU A 39 -35.95 -23.14 -1.85
CA GLU A 39 -36.30 -22.47 -0.60
C GLU A 39 -35.05 -21.95 0.13
N ALA A 40 -34.01 -22.74 0.28
CA ALA A 40 -32.77 -22.29 0.89
C ALA A 40 -32.14 -21.08 0.15
N ARG A 41 -32.16 -21.09 -1.20
CA ARG A 41 -31.69 -19.92 -1.98
C ARG A 41 -32.52 -18.66 -1.73
N LYS A 42 -33.83 -18.79 -1.60
CA LYS A 42 -34.71 -17.66 -1.29
C LYS A 42 -34.42 -17.10 0.10
N LEU A 43 -34.25 -17.97 1.10
CA LEU A 43 -33.89 -17.57 2.46
C LEU A 43 -32.51 -16.89 2.50
N GLU A 44 -31.51 -17.44 1.82
CA GLU A 44 -30.16 -16.84 1.69
C GLU A 44 -30.21 -15.45 1.03
N SER A 45 -31.02 -15.32 -0.04
CA SER A 45 -31.21 -14.03 -0.73
C SER A 45 -31.89 -13.00 0.15
N HIS A 46 -32.95 -13.40 0.88
CA HIS A 46 -33.66 -12.51 1.77
C HIS A 46 -32.80 -12.12 2.98
N ALA A 47 -32.08 -13.07 3.60
CA ALA A 47 -31.14 -12.78 4.66
C ALA A 47 -30.06 -11.77 4.20
N ARG A 48 -29.55 -11.91 2.96
CA ARG A 48 -28.62 -10.92 2.38
C ARG A 48 -29.26 -9.53 2.29
N SER A 49 -30.47 -9.43 1.80
CA SER A 49 -31.16 -8.13 1.71
C SER A 49 -31.40 -7.49 3.08
N LEU A 50 -31.67 -8.30 4.11
CA LEU A 50 -31.85 -7.82 5.49
C LEU A 50 -30.55 -7.25 6.06
N ILE A 51 -29.40 -7.90 5.82
CA ILE A 51 -28.11 -7.37 6.31
C ILE A 51 -27.68 -6.12 5.52
N GLU A 52 -27.90 -6.11 4.20
CA GLU A 52 -27.64 -4.92 3.37
C GLU A 52 -28.47 -3.73 3.85
N LYS A 53 -29.76 -3.93 4.13
CA LYS A 53 -30.64 -2.90 4.69
C LYS A 53 -30.16 -2.42 6.05
N ALA A 54 -29.79 -3.34 6.94
CA ALA A 54 -29.25 -3.00 8.27
C ALA A 54 -27.96 -2.17 8.19
N ILE A 55 -27.08 -2.46 7.22
CA ILE A 55 -25.86 -1.67 6.97
C ILE A 55 -26.23 -0.28 6.45
N VAL A 56 -27.17 -0.19 5.49
CA VAL A 56 -27.58 1.10 4.91
C VAL A 56 -28.24 2.02 5.95
N GLU A 57 -29.05 1.46 6.85
CA GLU A 57 -29.75 2.19 7.91
C GLU A 57 -28.88 2.39 9.18
N GLY A 58 -27.75 1.68 9.25
CA GLY A 58 -26.85 1.69 10.40
C GLY A 58 -26.10 3.01 10.56
N LYS A 59 -25.64 3.26 11.79
CA LYS A 59 -24.72 4.36 12.08
C LYS A 59 -23.30 3.82 12.17
N PHE A 60 -22.36 4.50 11.52
CA PHE A 60 -20.97 4.15 11.51
C PHE A 60 -20.18 5.08 12.44
N TYR A 61 -19.27 4.51 13.21
CA TYR A 61 -18.45 5.25 14.17
C TYR A 61 -16.98 4.99 13.86
N VAL A 62 -16.20 6.06 13.73
CA VAL A 62 -14.74 6.01 13.65
C VAL A 62 -14.18 6.88 14.75
N HIS A 63 -13.32 6.33 15.60
CA HIS A 63 -12.76 7.01 16.78
C HIS A 63 -13.81 7.65 17.73
N GLY A 64 -14.98 7.06 17.80
CA GLY A 64 -16.08 7.55 18.65
C GLY A 64 -16.94 8.65 18.04
N GLU A 65 -16.61 9.11 16.84
CA GLU A 65 -17.40 10.08 16.09
C GLU A 65 -18.28 9.40 15.05
N ILE A 66 -19.48 9.94 14.83
CA ILE A 66 -20.40 9.44 13.81
C ILE A 66 -19.95 9.95 12.44
N LEU A 67 -19.79 9.02 11.49
CA LEU A 67 -19.56 9.38 10.09
C LEU A 67 -20.89 9.74 9.42
N ASP A 68 -20.96 10.92 8.82
CA ASP A 68 -22.11 11.38 8.03
C ASP A 68 -22.03 10.82 6.60
N LEU A 69 -22.44 9.55 6.45
CA LEU A 69 -22.47 8.85 5.16
C LEU A 69 -23.83 9.11 4.48
N LYS A 70 -23.88 10.13 3.63
CA LYS A 70 -25.16 10.68 3.13
C LYS A 70 -25.92 9.72 2.24
N TYR A 71 -25.31 9.01 1.31
CA TYR A 71 -25.98 8.11 0.36
C TYR A 71 -25.03 7.00 -0.08
N GLY A 72 -25.57 5.88 -0.55
CA GLY A 72 -24.80 4.78 -1.13
C GLY A 72 -25.38 3.41 -0.79
N SER A 73 -24.91 2.40 -1.51
CA SER A 73 -25.16 1.00 -1.19
C SER A 73 -24.50 0.60 0.13
N ALA A 74 -24.85 -0.56 0.67
CA ALA A 74 -24.19 -1.12 1.84
C ALA A 74 -22.66 -1.22 1.64
N LYS A 75 -22.24 -1.61 0.43
CA LYS A 75 -20.83 -1.68 0.06
C LYS A 75 -20.17 -0.30 0.10
N ASP A 76 -20.77 0.70 -0.53
CA ASP A 76 -20.20 2.05 -0.58
C ASP A 76 -19.99 2.63 0.83
N LYS A 77 -20.99 2.44 1.72
CA LYS A 77 -20.89 2.88 3.11
C LYS A 77 -19.79 2.17 3.89
N LEU A 78 -19.63 0.86 3.68
CA LEU A 78 -18.54 0.11 4.30
C LEU A 78 -17.18 0.56 3.76
N ASP A 79 -17.04 0.71 2.44
CA ASP A 79 -15.79 1.13 1.81
C ASP A 79 -15.38 2.53 2.28
N GLU A 80 -16.33 3.48 2.37
CA GLU A 80 -16.06 4.84 2.86
C GLU A 80 -15.71 4.86 4.35
N THR A 81 -16.37 4.03 5.16
CA THR A 81 -16.04 3.86 6.58
C THR A 81 -14.63 3.28 6.75
N MET A 82 -14.30 2.24 5.99
CA MET A 82 -12.96 1.64 6.03
C MET A 82 -11.90 2.62 5.56
N LYS A 83 -12.17 3.39 4.50
CA LYS A 83 -11.29 4.46 4.04
C LYS A 83 -11.03 5.49 5.13
N SER A 84 -12.09 6.00 5.76
CA SER A 84 -11.98 6.97 6.87
C SER A 84 -11.17 6.40 8.03
N LEU A 85 -11.37 5.13 8.39
CA LEU A 85 -10.61 4.46 9.43
C LEU A 85 -9.11 4.37 9.06
N VAL A 86 -8.78 3.97 7.83
CA VAL A 86 -7.40 3.88 7.36
C VAL A 86 -6.74 5.26 7.35
N GLU A 87 -7.41 6.27 6.80
CA GLU A 87 -6.88 7.64 6.73
C GLU A 87 -6.67 8.28 8.10
N SER A 88 -7.49 7.93 9.09
CA SER A 88 -7.33 8.41 10.46
C SER A 88 -6.11 7.82 11.16
N VAL A 89 -5.71 6.59 10.82
CA VAL A 89 -4.53 5.92 11.36
C VAL A 89 -3.28 6.29 10.55
N TYR A 90 -3.38 6.28 9.23
CA TYR A 90 -2.30 6.57 8.29
C TYR A 90 -2.48 7.95 7.66
N SER A 91 -2.45 8.99 8.47
CA SER A 91 -2.75 10.38 8.04
C SER A 91 -1.79 10.92 6.98
N LYS A 92 -0.63 10.27 6.77
CA LYS A 92 0.37 10.61 5.75
C LYS A 92 0.45 9.61 4.59
N LEU A 93 -0.50 8.66 4.53
CA LEU A 93 -0.55 7.65 3.46
C LEU A 93 -0.64 8.31 2.07
N ASN A 94 -1.46 9.35 1.96
CA ASN A 94 -1.75 10.04 0.69
C ASN A 94 -0.59 10.91 0.15
N MET A 95 0.52 11.05 0.89
CA MET A 95 1.73 11.69 0.36
C MET A 95 2.32 10.90 -0.81
N VAL A 96 2.11 9.56 -0.84
CA VAL A 96 2.44 8.72 -1.98
C VAL A 96 1.19 8.52 -2.82
N ASN A 97 1.18 9.08 -4.01
CA ASN A 97 0.05 9.04 -4.96
C ASN A 97 0.42 8.45 -6.32
N GLN A 98 1.71 8.22 -6.59
CA GLN A 98 2.22 7.39 -7.68
C GLN A 98 2.92 6.17 -7.12
N PHE A 99 2.48 5.01 -7.59
CA PHE A 99 2.94 3.72 -7.12
C PHE A 99 3.79 3.04 -8.19
N VAL A 100 4.70 2.18 -7.75
CA VAL A 100 5.48 1.31 -8.63
C VAL A 100 5.12 -0.14 -8.34
N ASP A 101 5.20 -0.99 -9.37
CA ASP A 101 4.75 -2.38 -9.26
C ASP A 101 5.91 -3.38 -9.27
N SER A 102 7.10 -2.97 -9.73
CA SER A 102 8.21 -3.88 -9.95
C SER A 102 9.59 -3.25 -9.73
N ASP A 103 10.61 -4.10 -9.56
CA ASP A 103 12.01 -3.69 -9.53
C ASP A 103 12.47 -3.05 -10.86
N ALA A 104 11.80 -3.41 -11.96
CA ALA A 104 12.08 -2.81 -13.27
C ALA A 104 11.73 -1.32 -13.29
N ASP A 105 10.67 -0.91 -12.58
CA ASP A 105 10.29 0.51 -12.46
C ASP A 105 11.34 1.29 -11.67
N ILE A 106 11.89 0.69 -10.60
CA ILE A 106 12.97 1.31 -9.83
C ILE A 106 14.23 1.46 -10.69
N LEU A 107 14.56 0.45 -11.50
CA LEU A 107 15.66 0.51 -12.45
C LEU A 107 15.44 1.59 -13.52
N ALA A 108 14.22 1.74 -14.04
CA ALA A 108 13.87 2.80 -14.97
C ALA A 108 14.08 4.19 -14.37
N ILE A 109 13.67 4.38 -13.10
CA ILE A 109 13.94 5.62 -12.35
C ILE A 109 15.44 5.89 -12.26
N LEU A 110 16.25 4.90 -11.85
CA LEU A 110 17.69 5.05 -11.70
C LEU A 110 18.41 5.38 -13.01
N ASN A 111 17.91 4.87 -14.14
CA ASN A 111 18.44 5.12 -15.48
C ASN A 111 17.94 6.45 -16.10
N GLY A 112 17.10 7.23 -15.40
CA GLY A 112 16.57 8.49 -15.90
C GLY A 112 15.43 8.33 -16.94
N ALA A 113 15.04 7.11 -17.28
CA ALA A 113 13.98 6.86 -18.26
C ALA A 113 12.60 7.36 -17.79
N TYR A 114 12.45 7.63 -16.52
CA TYR A 114 11.21 8.15 -15.91
C TYR A 114 10.96 9.64 -16.23
N GLU A 115 12.01 10.38 -16.58
CA GLU A 115 11.89 11.79 -17.00
C GLU A 115 11.58 11.91 -18.50
N GLU A 116 12.01 10.94 -19.32
CA GLU A 116 11.81 10.94 -20.78
C GLU A 116 10.42 10.48 -21.21
N VAL A 117 9.76 9.64 -20.41
CA VAL A 117 8.38 9.16 -20.70
C VAL A 117 7.37 10.24 -20.33
N GLY A 118 7.56 11.48 -20.77
CA GLY A 118 6.56 12.52 -20.87
C GLY A 118 5.33 12.40 -19.93
N PHE A 119 5.54 11.99 -18.69
CA PHE A 119 4.51 11.95 -17.65
C PHE A 119 4.19 13.40 -17.22
N THR A 120 4.08 14.28 -18.23
CA THR A 120 3.81 15.71 -18.09
C THR A 120 2.44 16.03 -17.49
N GLY A 121 1.60 15.01 -17.23
CA GLY A 121 0.35 15.17 -16.47
C GLY A 121 0.48 14.84 -14.99
N LEU A 122 1.62 14.28 -14.54
CA LEU A 122 1.83 13.74 -13.20
C LEU A 122 3.11 14.31 -12.55
N GLY A 123 3.63 15.41 -13.05
CA GLY A 123 4.94 15.97 -12.69
C GLY A 123 5.13 16.42 -11.25
N ALA A 124 4.05 16.58 -10.47
CA ALA A 124 4.11 16.95 -9.06
C ALA A 124 3.97 15.73 -8.11
N ASN A 125 4.01 14.53 -8.65
CA ASN A 125 3.60 13.35 -7.91
C ASN A 125 4.69 12.85 -6.97
N ASN A 126 4.28 12.54 -5.75
CA ASN A 126 5.13 12.15 -4.62
C ASN A 126 6.11 13.24 -4.14
N GLU A 127 5.94 14.52 -4.51
CA GLU A 127 6.83 15.59 -4.02
C GLU A 127 6.75 15.73 -2.50
N ASP A 128 5.57 15.63 -1.91
CA ASP A 128 5.41 15.69 -0.47
C ASP A 128 6.15 14.56 0.22
N ALA A 129 6.08 13.34 -0.34
CA ALA A 129 6.81 12.19 0.17
C ALA A 129 8.33 12.35 0.03
N LEU A 130 8.80 12.85 -1.11
CA LEU A 130 10.22 13.13 -1.34
C LEU A 130 10.76 14.20 -0.38
N ASN A 131 9.98 15.25 -0.14
CA ASN A 131 10.33 16.32 0.79
C ASN A 131 10.35 15.79 2.23
N GLU A 132 9.36 15.01 2.64
CA GLU A 132 9.30 14.39 3.97
C GLU A 132 10.54 13.51 4.23
N ILE A 133 10.90 12.64 3.27
CA ILE A 133 12.11 11.80 3.39
C ILE A 133 13.36 12.67 3.46
N SER A 134 13.47 13.67 2.59
CA SER A 134 14.65 14.56 2.54
C SER A 134 14.85 15.31 3.85
N GLN A 135 13.78 15.88 4.40
CA GLN A 135 13.81 16.61 5.68
C GLN A 135 14.18 15.68 6.84
N TRP A 136 13.61 14.48 6.87
CA TRP A 136 13.96 13.51 7.90
C TRP A 136 15.43 13.09 7.82
N LEU A 137 15.94 12.77 6.63
CA LEU A 137 17.35 12.43 6.44
C LEU A 137 18.30 13.59 6.81
N GLU A 138 17.88 14.82 6.53
CA GLU A 138 18.58 16.04 6.99
C GLU A 138 18.71 16.06 8.51
N LEU A 139 17.59 15.85 9.22
CA LEU A 139 17.57 15.80 10.69
C LEU A 139 18.46 14.66 11.24
N GLN A 140 18.47 13.48 10.60
CA GLN A 140 19.34 12.39 11.00
C GLN A 140 20.81 12.78 10.81
N ASN A 141 21.14 13.42 9.69
CA ASN A 141 22.50 13.86 9.39
C ASN A 141 22.97 14.94 10.39
N GLN A 142 22.12 15.92 10.74
CA GLN A 142 22.43 16.94 11.76
C GLN A 142 22.70 16.32 13.13
N LYS A 143 22.01 15.21 13.46
CA LYS A 143 22.24 14.44 14.68
C LYS A 143 23.42 13.49 14.59
N MET A 144 24.16 13.48 13.47
CA MET A 144 25.27 12.55 13.16
C MET A 144 24.86 11.05 13.27
N LEU A 145 23.60 10.74 13.03
CA LEU A 145 23.09 9.38 13.06
C LEU A 145 23.26 8.71 11.69
N LYS A 146 23.85 7.51 11.69
CA LYS A 146 23.87 6.67 10.50
C LYS A 146 22.49 6.08 10.28
N THR A 147 21.93 6.32 9.12
CA THR A 147 20.59 5.85 8.75
C THR A 147 20.73 4.79 7.66
N SER A 148 20.31 3.57 7.94
CA SER A 148 20.26 2.51 6.93
C SER A 148 18.97 2.60 6.09
N MET A 149 18.96 1.94 4.91
CA MET A 149 17.75 1.77 4.12
C MET A 149 16.67 1.02 4.91
N GLY A 150 17.06 0.07 5.79
CA GLY A 150 16.15 -0.62 6.70
C GLY A 150 15.48 0.34 7.69
N ASP A 151 16.18 1.36 8.20
CA ASP A 151 15.60 2.38 9.07
C ASP A 151 14.57 3.23 8.31
N VAL A 152 14.89 3.59 7.06
CA VAL A 152 13.96 4.31 6.17
C VAL A 152 12.69 3.49 5.98
N GLN A 153 12.81 2.21 5.63
CA GLN A 153 11.66 1.35 5.41
C GLN A 153 10.82 1.19 6.68
N ARG A 154 11.44 0.87 7.82
CA ARG A 154 10.73 0.73 9.11
C ARG A 154 9.94 1.99 9.47
N ARG A 155 10.53 3.17 9.26
CA ARG A 155 9.85 4.43 9.54
C ARG A 155 8.63 4.64 8.67
N TYR A 156 8.78 4.49 7.35
CA TYR A 156 7.73 4.88 6.40
C TYR A 156 6.69 3.77 6.14
N GLN A 157 6.95 2.54 6.55
CA GLN A 157 5.94 1.48 6.64
C GLN A 157 5.07 1.60 7.90
N ALA A 158 5.57 2.26 8.95
CA ALA A 158 4.86 2.43 10.21
C ALA A 158 3.84 3.60 10.14
N ILE A 159 2.97 3.68 11.15
CA ILE A 159 2.12 4.84 11.39
C ILE A 159 3.00 6.08 11.55
N PRO A 160 2.65 7.23 10.95
CA PRO A 160 1.41 7.56 10.25
C PRO A 160 1.47 7.40 8.71
N TYR A 161 2.50 6.76 8.16
CA TYR A 161 2.76 6.72 6.71
C TYR A 161 2.10 5.52 6.03
N GLY A 162 2.43 4.29 6.43
CA GLY A 162 1.87 3.06 5.86
C GLY A 162 2.26 2.81 4.39
N TRP A 163 3.40 3.38 3.92
CA TRP A 163 3.82 3.25 2.52
C TRP A 163 4.35 1.85 2.24
N LYS A 164 4.17 1.38 1.01
CA LYS A 164 4.70 0.07 0.59
C LYS A 164 6.22 0.14 0.47
N GLU A 165 6.87 -0.96 0.79
CA GLU A 165 8.33 -1.09 0.69
C GLU A 165 8.87 -0.69 -0.69
N ILE A 166 8.20 -1.12 -1.75
CA ILE A 166 8.62 -0.84 -3.12
C ILE A 166 8.51 0.65 -3.47
N ASP A 167 7.46 1.32 -3.00
CA ASP A 167 7.28 2.76 -3.23
C ASP A 167 8.36 3.57 -2.48
N ILE A 168 8.69 3.15 -1.24
CA ILE A 168 9.79 3.77 -0.48
C ILE A 168 11.11 3.61 -1.22
N ALA A 169 11.40 2.43 -1.77
CA ALA A 169 12.62 2.19 -2.56
C ALA A 169 12.66 3.07 -3.82
N ALA A 170 11.52 3.23 -4.50
CA ALA A 170 11.40 4.12 -5.66
C ALA A 170 11.62 5.60 -5.31
N LEU A 171 11.10 6.06 -4.17
CA LEU A 171 11.34 7.42 -3.68
C LEU A 171 12.82 7.66 -3.36
N ILE A 172 13.48 6.70 -2.73
CA ILE A 172 14.92 6.76 -2.48
C ILE A 172 15.70 6.77 -3.80
N ALA A 173 15.33 5.93 -4.79
CA ALA A 173 15.93 5.94 -6.13
C ALA A 173 15.80 7.32 -6.81
N ARG A 174 14.64 7.98 -6.72
CA ARG A 174 14.44 9.36 -7.23
C ARG A 174 15.36 10.36 -6.53
N LEU A 175 15.51 10.29 -5.20
CA LEU A 175 16.41 11.17 -4.46
C LEU A 175 17.88 10.94 -4.84
N ILE A 176 18.29 9.70 -5.21
CA ILE A 176 19.62 9.40 -5.73
C ILE A 176 19.82 10.06 -7.10
N VAL A 177 18.88 9.92 -8.02
CA VAL A 177 18.90 10.55 -9.35
C VAL A 177 18.96 12.06 -9.25
N GLN A 178 18.16 12.65 -8.35
CA GLN A 178 18.19 14.10 -8.04
C GLN A 178 19.48 14.55 -7.32
N GLN A 179 20.40 13.63 -7.06
CA GLN A 179 21.69 13.91 -6.38
C GLN A 179 21.54 14.50 -4.97
N LYS A 180 20.38 14.33 -4.33
CA LYS A 180 20.14 14.78 -2.95
C LYS A 180 20.75 13.83 -1.91
N ILE A 181 20.76 12.53 -2.23
CA ILE A 181 21.30 11.47 -1.38
C ILE A 181 22.22 10.52 -2.16
N GLN A 182 22.98 9.73 -1.42
CA GLN A 182 23.80 8.65 -1.93
C GLN A 182 23.68 7.42 -1.04
N ILE A 183 23.97 6.26 -1.58
CA ILE A 183 24.05 5.01 -0.82
C ILE A 183 25.52 4.69 -0.56
N ASN A 184 25.85 4.38 0.67
CA ASN A 184 27.15 3.87 1.07
C ASN A 184 26.99 2.39 1.47
N TYR A 185 27.78 1.51 0.87
CA TYR A 185 27.76 0.09 1.17
C TYR A 185 29.19 -0.42 1.35
N GLY A 186 29.47 -1.12 2.46
CA GLY A 186 30.82 -1.59 2.76
C GLY A 186 31.89 -0.48 2.88
N GLY A 187 31.47 0.75 3.24
CA GLY A 187 32.35 1.90 3.37
C GLY A 187 32.64 2.67 2.06
N ALA A 188 32.11 2.22 0.93
CA ALA A 188 32.19 2.89 -0.35
C ALA A 188 30.89 3.50 -0.81
N VAL A 189 30.98 4.60 -1.58
CA VAL A 189 29.79 5.19 -2.23
C VAL A 189 29.38 4.30 -3.41
N VAL A 190 28.10 3.95 -3.46
CA VAL A 190 27.52 3.16 -4.56
C VAL A 190 27.08 4.12 -5.67
N GLY A 191 27.61 3.91 -6.87
CA GLY A 191 27.19 4.67 -8.06
C GLY A 191 25.78 4.29 -8.51
N LYS A 192 25.11 5.21 -9.20
CA LYS A 192 23.76 4.94 -9.76
C LYS A 192 23.77 3.82 -10.81
N GLU A 193 24.91 3.55 -11.46
CA GLU A 193 25.14 2.52 -12.47
C GLU A 193 25.35 1.11 -11.86
N GLU A 194 25.43 1.00 -10.52
CA GLU A 194 25.65 -0.27 -9.85
C GLU A 194 24.44 -1.19 -10.01
N ARG A 195 24.62 -2.33 -10.67
CA ARG A 195 23.54 -3.31 -10.94
C ARG A 195 22.85 -3.81 -9.68
N ARG A 196 23.55 -3.84 -8.55
CA ARG A 196 23.03 -4.29 -7.26
C ARG A 196 22.33 -3.19 -6.47
N LEU A 197 22.24 -1.98 -7.01
CA LEU A 197 21.66 -0.85 -6.26
C LEU A 197 20.20 -1.13 -5.84
N VAL A 198 19.38 -1.76 -6.70
CA VAL A 198 18.01 -2.17 -6.36
C VAL A 198 18.02 -3.19 -5.22
N ASP A 199 18.98 -4.13 -5.21
CA ASP A 199 19.10 -5.08 -4.11
C ASP A 199 19.38 -4.36 -2.77
N PHE A 200 20.23 -3.35 -2.78
CA PHE A 200 20.55 -2.55 -1.58
C PHE A 200 19.34 -1.73 -1.08
N LEU A 201 18.41 -1.42 -1.97
CA LEU A 201 17.18 -0.69 -1.61
C LEU A 201 16.06 -1.63 -1.13
N ARG A 202 16.08 -2.94 -1.50
CA ARG A 202 14.93 -3.83 -1.31
C ARG A 202 15.22 -5.14 -0.57
N LYS A 203 16.39 -5.76 -0.77
CA LYS A 203 16.64 -7.08 -0.17
C LYS A 203 16.85 -6.97 1.34
N LYS A 204 16.04 -7.70 2.10
CA LYS A 204 16.09 -7.74 3.57
C LYS A 204 17.48 -8.01 4.15
N THR A 205 18.33 -8.76 3.44
CA THR A 205 19.71 -9.06 3.85
C THR A 205 20.67 -7.90 3.63
N GLU A 206 20.29 -6.92 2.79
CA GLU A 206 21.17 -5.84 2.33
C GLU A 206 20.75 -4.47 2.87
N ILE A 207 19.46 -4.23 3.07
CA ILE A 207 18.91 -2.91 3.46
C ILE A 207 19.50 -2.35 4.77
N ASP A 208 19.83 -3.21 5.73
CA ASP A 208 20.41 -2.75 7.00
C ASP A 208 21.90 -2.39 6.89
N LYS A 209 22.57 -2.83 5.81
CA LYS A 209 23.98 -2.53 5.50
C LYS A 209 24.13 -1.33 4.55
N ALA A 210 23.06 -1.02 3.80
CA ALA A 210 23.02 0.10 2.86
C ALA A 210 22.73 1.40 3.63
N ILE A 211 23.73 2.23 3.80
CA ILE A 211 23.61 3.51 4.53
C ILE A 211 23.16 4.60 3.56
N VAL A 212 22.04 5.23 3.87
CA VAL A 212 21.51 6.38 3.15
C VAL A 212 22.16 7.63 3.72
N ALA A 213 22.96 8.31 2.93
CA ALA A 213 23.66 9.52 3.34
C ALA A 213 23.25 10.70 2.45
N ARG A 214 23.23 11.89 3.04
CA ARG A 214 23.07 13.12 2.25
C ARG A 214 24.27 13.30 1.33
N ARG A 215 24.01 13.65 0.07
CA ARG A 215 25.08 14.06 -0.84
C ARG A 215 25.41 15.54 -0.58
N ILE A 216 26.63 15.78 -0.18
CA ILE A 216 27.14 17.15 -0.01
C ILE A 216 27.66 17.56 -1.39
N ALA A 217 27.00 18.54 -2.01
CA ALA A 217 27.54 19.18 -3.21
C ALA A 217 28.91 19.79 -2.87
N PRO A 218 29.94 19.59 -3.70
CA PRO A 218 31.24 20.24 -3.49
C PRO A 218 31.00 21.75 -3.50
N SER A 219 31.64 22.46 -2.58
CA SER A 219 31.56 23.93 -2.52
C SER A 219 32.11 24.53 -3.82
N GLU A 220 31.57 25.70 -4.23
CA GLU A 220 32.08 26.40 -5.43
C GLU A 220 33.58 26.63 -5.38
N GLU A 221 34.12 26.83 -4.18
CA GLU A 221 35.57 26.99 -3.97
C GLU A 221 36.33 25.71 -4.29
N LEU A 222 35.79 24.56 -3.93
CA LEU A 222 36.39 23.26 -4.23
C LEU A 222 36.32 22.96 -5.72
N ILE A 223 35.20 23.31 -6.38
CA ILE A 223 35.06 23.21 -7.83
C ILE A 223 36.09 24.11 -8.54
N ARG A 224 36.22 25.37 -8.12
CA ARG A 224 37.22 26.30 -8.67
C ARG A 224 38.66 25.79 -8.48
N LYS A 225 39.00 25.27 -7.31
CA LYS A 225 40.32 24.67 -7.05
C LYS A 225 40.60 23.45 -7.95
N SER A 226 39.59 22.58 -8.15
CA SER A 226 39.71 21.42 -9.02
C SER A 226 39.87 21.81 -10.50
N VAL A 227 39.12 22.80 -10.98
CA VAL A 227 39.28 23.33 -12.35
C VAL A 227 40.64 23.97 -12.56
N ASN A 228 41.15 24.72 -11.57
CA ASN A 228 42.48 25.33 -11.66
C ASN A 228 43.62 24.31 -11.57
N PHE A 229 43.40 23.15 -10.95
CA PHE A 229 44.39 22.08 -10.89
C PHE A 229 44.47 21.26 -12.22
N LEU A 230 43.38 21.25 -12.99
CA LEU A 230 43.28 20.53 -14.26
C LEU A 230 43.68 21.41 -15.49
N ARG A 231 43.99 22.66 -15.28
CA ARG A 231 44.56 23.60 -16.26
C ARG A 231 46.10 23.70 -16.07
#